data_5d6bde65d545aef3b05ea67381e43bb7
#
_entry.id   5d6bde65d545aef3b05ea67381e43bb7
#
_cell.length_a   1.000
_cell.length_b   1.000
_cell.length_c   1.000
_cell.angle_alpha   90.00
_cell.angle_beta   90.00
_cell.angle_gamma   90.00
#
_symmetry.space_group_name_H-M   'P 1'
#
loop_
_entity.id
_entity.type
_entity.pdbx_description
1 polymer ?
#
loop_
_entity_poly.entity_id
_entity_poly.type
_entity_poly.pdbx_seq_one_letter_code
_entity_poly.pdbx_strand_id
1 'polypeptide(L)'
;APLTINAGGIWGHGIAAKAGIRVDMFPAKGSLLIFGHRINNVVLNRCRKPANADILVPGDTICLIGTTSSRVGFDEVDDVRVTPEEVDLLLSEGEKLAPALATTRILRAYAGVRPLVAADNDPSGRNISRGIVLLDHEVRDGVPGFVTITGGKLMTYRQIGRAHV
;
A
#
# COMPACT_ATOMS: atom_id res chain seq x y z
N ALA A 1 29.57 -4.43 6.79
CA ALA A 1 29.53 -3.12 6.15
C ALA A 1 29.49 -2.04 7.24
N PRO A 2 30.11 -0.87 7.03
CA PRO A 2 30.07 0.21 8.01
C PRO A 2 28.66 0.83 8.14
N LEU A 3 27.85 0.72 7.10
CA LEU A 3 26.45 1.15 7.09
C LEU A 3 25.61 0.16 6.29
N THR A 4 24.47 -0.22 6.86
CA THR A 4 23.43 -1.05 6.21
C THR A 4 22.11 -0.30 6.20
N ILE A 5 21.53 -0.09 5.03
CA ILE A 5 20.23 0.57 4.87
C ILE A 5 19.20 -0.49 4.50
N ASN A 6 18.27 -0.74 5.41
CA ASN A 6 17.14 -1.62 5.20
C ASN A 6 15.99 -0.83 4.52
N ALA A 7 15.84 -0.98 3.22
CA ALA A 7 14.75 -0.44 2.42
C ALA A 7 13.85 -1.56 1.87
N GLY A 8 13.69 -2.65 2.63
CA GLY A 8 13.03 -3.89 2.23
C GLY A 8 11.49 -3.81 2.16
N GLY A 9 10.87 -2.61 2.28
CA GLY A 9 9.43 -2.48 2.22
C GLY A 9 8.73 -3.35 3.25
N ILE A 10 7.74 -4.15 2.82
CA ILE A 10 6.99 -5.03 3.74
C ILE A 10 7.86 -6.13 4.36
N TRP A 11 8.96 -6.54 3.71
CA TRP A 11 9.91 -7.53 4.23
C TRP A 11 10.96 -6.92 5.16
N GLY A 12 10.96 -5.60 5.31
CA GLY A 12 11.93 -4.87 6.15
C GLY A 12 11.95 -5.32 7.60
N HIS A 13 10.82 -5.76 8.16
CA HIS A 13 10.74 -6.33 9.50
C HIS A 13 11.58 -7.61 9.65
N GLY A 14 11.51 -8.50 8.64
CA GLY A 14 12.27 -9.75 8.63
C GLY A 14 13.77 -9.52 8.42
N ILE A 15 14.15 -8.48 7.67
CA ILE A 15 15.55 -8.06 7.50
C ILE A 15 16.09 -7.54 8.84
N ALA A 16 15.35 -6.66 9.51
CA ALA A 16 15.71 -6.11 10.81
C ALA A 16 15.82 -7.22 11.89
N ALA A 17 14.92 -8.19 11.87
CA ALA A 17 14.94 -9.32 12.78
C ALA A 17 16.24 -10.15 12.72
N LYS A 18 16.90 -10.22 11.55
CA LYS A 18 18.21 -10.88 11.40
C LYS A 18 19.33 -10.16 12.16
N ALA A 19 19.14 -8.88 12.47
CA ALA A 19 20.03 -8.10 13.32
C ALA A 19 19.54 -8.00 14.78
N GLY A 20 18.54 -8.82 15.17
CA GLY A 20 17.94 -8.79 16.50
C GLY A 20 17.03 -7.58 16.76
N ILE A 21 16.65 -6.85 15.71
CA ILE A 21 15.88 -5.62 15.80
C ILE A 21 14.42 -5.90 15.50
N ARG A 22 13.52 -5.37 16.34
CA ARG A 22 12.07 -5.41 16.09
C ARG A 22 11.58 -4.11 15.43
N VAL A 23 10.97 -4.25 14.28
CA VAL A 23 10.25 -3.18 13.59
C VAL A 23 8.80 -3.58 13.47
N ASP A 24 7.91 -2.85 14.18
CA ASP A 24 6.47 -3.11 14.14
C ASP A 24 5.89 -2.53 12.84
N MET A 25 5.41 -3.40 11.98
CA MET A 25 4.77 -3.07 10.71
C MET A 25 3.34 -3.59 10.67
N PHE A 26 2.50 -2.86 9.95
CA PHE A 26 1.13 -3.23 9.66
C PHE A 26 1.02 -3.56 8.15
N PRO A 27 0.98 -4.85 7.78
CA PRO A 27 0.81 -5.24 6.38
C PRO A 27 -0.64 -4.98 5.94
N ALA A 28 -0.85 -3.91 5.16
CA ALA A 28 -2.15 -3.53 4.65
C ALA A 28 -2.30 -3.91 3.18
N LYS A 29 -3.04 -4.97 2.91
CA LYS A 29 -3.41 -5.38 1.55
C LYS A 29 -4.32 -4.34 0.91
N GLY A 30 -4.13 -4.10 -0.38
CA GLY A 30 -5.03 -3.30 -1.21
C GLY A 30 -5.20 -3.94 -2.57
N SER A 31 -6.46 -4.11 -2.98
CA SER A 31 -6.85 -4.73 -4.24
C SER A 31 -7.35 -3.69 -5.23
N LEU A 32 -7.09 -3.90 -6.52
CA LEU A 32 -7.49 -3.04 -7.62
C LEU A 32 -8.09 -3.86 -8.76
N LEU A 33 -9.00 -3.25 -9.52
CA LEU A 33 -9.53 -3.80 -10.77
C LEU A 33 -9.12 -2.95 -11.95
N ILE A 34 -8.74 -3.60 -13.05
CA ILE A 34 -8.45 -2.99 -14.36
C ILE A 34 -9.58 -3.34 -15.31
N PHE A 35 -10.16 -2.32 -15.95
CA PHE A 35 -11.24 -2.45 -16.92
C PHE A 35 -10.75 -2.23 -18.35
N GLY A 36 -11.40 -2.90 -19.31
CA GLY A 36 -11.05 -2.92 -20.71
C GLY A 36 -11.37 -1.66 -21.52
N HIS A 37 -11.92 -0.64 -20.88
CA HIS A 37 -12.22 0.63 -21.52
C HIS A 37 -11.79 1.80 -20.65
N ARG A 38 -11.31 2.85 -21.31
CA ARG A 38 -11.08 4.15 -20.69
C ARG A 38 -12.40 4.91 -20.62
N ILE A 39 -13.05 4.89 -19.45
CA ILE A 39 -14.35 5.52 -19.23
C ILE A 39 -14.24 6.95 -18.68
N ASN A 40 -13.04 7.39 -18.29
CA ASN A 40 -12.76 8.71 -17.73
C ASN A 40 -11.46 9.28 -18.31
N ASN A 41 -11.35 10.61 -18.39
CA ASN A 41 -10.18 11.32 -18.92
C ASN A 41 -9.32 11.96 -17.84
N VAL A 42 -9.84 12.09 -16.63
CA VAL A 42 -9.16 12.65 -15.46
C VAL A 42 -9.34 11.71 -14.28
N VAL A 43 -8.45 11.79 -13.30
CA VAL A 43 -8.62 11.02 -12.06
C VAL A 43 -9.87 11.52 -11.33
N LEU A 44 -10.76 10.60 -11.03
CA LEU A 44 -11.95 10.86 -10.22
C LEU A 44 -11.71 10.37 -8.79
N ASN A 45 -12.05 11.22 -7.82
CA ASN A 45 -11.95 10.91 -6.39
C ASN A 45 -13.22 11.38 -5.68
N ARG A 46 -13.71 10.59 -4.73
CA ARG A 46 -14.95 10.91 -4.00
C ARG A 46 -14.80 12.04 -2.99
N CYS A 47 -13.61 12.52 -2.67
CA CYS A 47 -13.37 13.61 -1.71
C CYS A 47 -14.07 13.43 -0.36
N ARG A 48 -14.05 12.21 0.17
CA ARG A 48 -14.61 11.83 1.49
C ARG A 48 -13.50 11.22 2.38
N LYS A 49 -13.82 10.86 3.63
CA LYS A 49 -12.90 10.04 4.44
C LYS A 49 -12.53 8.78 3.65
N PRO A 50 -11.25 8.39 3.62
CA PRO A 50 -10.75 7.28 2.82
C PRO A 50 -11.56 5.99 3.06
N ALA A 51 -12.12 5.45 1.98
CA ALA A 51 -12.90 4.23 1.99
C ALA A 51 -12.53 3.34 0.79
N ASN A 52 -13.31 2.29 0.52
CA ASN A 52 -13.05 1.39 -0.61
C ASN A 52 -13.47 2.05 -1.94
N ALA A 53 -12.74 1.75 -3.02
CA ALA A 53 -13.02 2.19 -4.39
C ALA A 53 -13.23 3.71 -4.54
N ASP A 54 -12.43 4.52 -3.86
CA ASP A 54 -12.61 5.97 -3.89
C ASP A 54 -11.94 6.66 -5.08
N ILE A 55 -11.08 5.95 -5.80
CA ILE A 55 -10.28 6.53 -6.88
C ILE A 55 -10.45 5.72 -8.15
N LEU A 56 -10.88 6.40 -9.23
CA LEU A 56 -10.88 5.89 -10.59
C LEU A 56 -9.81 6.60 -11.41
N VAL A 57 -8.86 5.85 -11.93
CA VAL A 57 -7.69 6.37 -12.64
C VAL A 57 -7.76 5.97 -14.11
N PRO A 58 -7.63 6.91 -15.07
CA PRO A 58 -7.53 6.58 -16.48
C PRO A 58 -6.13 6.08 -16.85
N GLY A 59 -6.06 5.05 -17.67
CA GLY A 59 -4.87 4.68 -18.45
C GLY A 59 -5.02 5.10 -19.92
N ASP A 60 -4.19 4.57 -20.81
CA ASP A 60 -4.29 4.89 -22.24
C ASP A 60 -5.59 4.38 -22.85
N THR A 61 -5.87 3.10 -22.72
CA THR A 61 -7.09 2.42 -23.24
C THR A 61 -7.93 1.76 -22.16
N ILE A 62 -7.51 1.86 -20.92
CA ILE A 62 -8.10 1.20 -19.75
C ILE A 62 -8.48 2.21 -18.67
N CYS A 63 -9.15 1.76 -17.63
CA CYS A 63 -9.23 2.47 -16.36
C CYS A 63 -9.06 1.51 -15.19
N LEU A 64 -8.69 2.05 -14.03
CA LEU A 64 -8.46 1.30 -12.80
C LEU A 64 -9.33 1.86 -11.68
N ILE A 65 -9.97 0.98 -10.90
CA ILE A 65 -10.65 1.35 -9.66
C ILE A 65 -9.94 0.74 -8.47
N GLY A 66 -9.84 1.46 -7.38
CA GLY A 66 -9.24 0.97 -6.14
C GLY A 66 -9.30 1.98 -4.99
N THR A 67 -8.88 1.57 -3.85
CA THR A 67 -8.42 0.25 -3.43
C THR A 67 -9.23 -0.24 -2.25
N THR A 68 -9.20 -1.56 -2.01
CA THR A 68 -9.56 -2.09 -0.68
C THR A 68 -8.47 -1.77 0.35
N SER A 69 -8.72 -2.02 1.61
CA SER A 69 -7.71 -2.02 2.66
C SER A 69 -8.09 -3.00 3.75
N SER A 70 -7.27 -4.04 3.93
CA SER A 70 -7.43 -5.05 4.96
C SER A 70 -6.07 -5.47 5.50
N ARG A 71 -6.01 -5.85 6.76
CA ARG A 71 -4.80 -6.44 7.34
C ARG A 71 -4.63 -7.86 6.82
N VAL A 72 -3.38 -8.25 6.55
CA VAL A 72 -2.99 -9.62 6.24
C VAL A 72 -1.87 -10.09 7.17
N GLY A 73 -1.65 -11.40 7.26
CA GLY A 73 -0.52 -11.96 7.98
C GLY A 73 0.80 -11.72 7.23
N PHE A 74 1.92 -11.76 7.95
CA PHE A 74 3.24 -11.68 7.29
C PHE A 74 3.58 -12.93 6.49
N ASP A 75 2.96 -14.04 6.79
CA ASP A 75 3.03 -15.32 6.05
C ASP A 75 2.27 -15.28 4.72
N GLU A 76 1.36 -14.31 4.55
CA GLU A 76 0.55 -14.15 3.35
C GLU A 76 1.12 -13.12 2.37
N VAL A 77 2.13 -12.31 2.75
CA VAL A 77 2.58 -11.13 1.96
C VAL A 77 3.16 -11.50 0.59
N ASP A 78 3.66 -12.71 0.41
CA ASP A 78 4.28 -13.17 -0.82
C ASP A 78 3.27 -13.72 -1.85
N ASP A 79 2.06 -14.09 -1.43
CA ASP A 79 1.00 -14.61 -2.31
C ASP A 79 -0.38 -13.99 -2.02
N VAL A 80 -0.43 -12.66 -1.93
CA VAL A 80 -1.71 -11.98 -1.77
C VAL A 80 -2.53 -12.04 -3.04
N ARG A 81 -3.77 -12.51 -2.91
CA ARG A 81 -4.74 -12.62 -4.01
C ARG A 81 -5.94 -11.75 -3.77
N VAL A 82 -6.55 -11.28 -4.85
CA VAL A 82 -7.85 -10.62 -4.80
C VAL A 82 -8.93 -11.67 -4.61
N THR A 83 -9.80 -11.47 -3.63
CA THR A 83 -10.91 -12.39 -3.37
C THR A 83 -12.16 -11.96 -4.16
N PRO A 84 -13.12 -12.87 -4.42
CA PRO A 84 -14.40 -12.51 -5.05
C PRO A 84 -15.13 -11.40 -4.31
N GLU A 85 -15.12 -11.42 -2.97
CA GLU A 85 -15.78 -10.41 -2.13
C GLU A 85 -15.14 -9.02 -2.30
N GLU A 86 -13.82 -8.97 -2.50
CA GLU A 86 -13.13 -7.72 -2.81
C GLU A 86 -13.49 -7.19 -4.21
N VAL A 87 -13.68 -8.08 -5.18
CA VAL A 87 -14.15 -7.71 -6.52
C VAL A 87 -15.55 -7.10 -6.43
N ASP A 88 -16.48 -7.80 -5.77
CA ASP A 88 -17.86 -7.34 -5.60
C ASP A 88 -17.93 -6.00 -4.86
N LEU A 89 -17.11 -5.84 -3.81
CA LEU A 89 -16.99 -4.58 -3.07
C LEU A 89 -16.48 -3.44 -3.96
N LEU A 90 -15.43 -3.68 -4.74
CA LEU A 90 -14.85 -2.68 -5.63
C LEU A 90 -15.81 -2.29 -6.76
N LEU A 91 -16.60 -3.25 -7.29
CA LEU A 91 -17.65 -2.99 -8.28
C LEU A 91 -18.77 -2.16 -7.68
N SER A 92 -19.37 -2.63 -6.57
CA SER A 92 -20.53 -1.96 -5.96
C SER A 92 -20.22 -0.53 -5.50
N GLU A 93 -19.02 -0.30 -4.99
CA GLU A 93 -18.56 1.04 -4.63
C GLU A 93 -18.12 1.86 -5.85
N GLY A 94 -17.51 1.22 -6.85
CA GLY A 94 -17.07 1.84 -8.08
C GLY A 94 -18.22 2.36 -8.94
N GLU A 95 -19.32 1.61 -9.03
CA GLU A 95 -20.55 1.99 -9.75
C GLU A 95 -21.15 3.29 -9.22
N LYS A 96 -21.05 3.53 -7.91
CA LYS A 96 -21.49 4.79 -7.29
C LYS A 96 -20.64 5.99 -7.72
N LEU A 97 -19.39 5.77 -8.12
CA LEU A 97 -18.50 6.80 -8.65
C LEU A 97 -18.65 6.98 -10.16
N ALA A 98 -18.77 5.86 -10.88
CA ALA A 98 -18.94 5.82 -12.34
C ALA A 98 -19.85 4.65 -12.73
N PRO A 99 -21.15 4.88 -12.98
CA PRO A 99 -22.12 3.81 -13.28
C PRO A 99 -21.73 2.92 -14.47
N ALA A 100 -20.95 3.43 -15.42
CA ALA A 100 -20.46 2.66 -16.57
C ALA A 100 -19.59 1.46 -16.16
N LEU A 101 -19.04 1.42 -14.95
CA LEU A 101 -18.27 0.28 -14.45
C LEU A 101 -19.11 -0.99 -14.35
N ALA A 102 -20.43 -0.88 -14.10
CA ALA A 102 -21.35 -2.02 -14.01
C ALA A 102 -21.35 -2.91 -15.27
N THR A 103 -21.13 -2.32 -16.44
CA THR A 103 -21.17 -3.02 -17.73
C THR A 103 -19.81 -3.14 -18.40
N THR A 104 -18.77 -2.57 -17.80
CA THR A 104 -17.41 -2.59 -18.37
C THR A 104 -16.68 -3.87 -17.98
N ARG A 105 -16.12 -4.55 -18.98
CA ARG A 105 -15.38 -5.82 -18.77
C ARG A 105 -14.16 -5.61 -17.89
N ILE A 106 -14.04 -6.41 -16.84
CA ILE A 106 -12.82 -6.53 -16.04
C ILE A 106 -11.79 -7.34 -16.83
N LEU A 107 -10.59 -6.79 -16.98
CA LEU A 107 -9.46 -7.47 -17.62
C LEU A 107 -8.56 -8.16 -16.60
N ARG A 108 -8.37 -7.52 -15.45
CA ARG A 108 -7.45 -8.02 -14.41
C ARG A 108 -7.85 -7.51 -13.04
N ALA A 109 -7.62 -8.34 -12.04
CA ALA A 109 -7.58 -7.97 -10.64
C ALA A 109 -6.16 -8.21 -10.10
N TYR A 110 -5.63 -7.33 -9.26
CA TYR A 110 -4.37 -7.55 -8.57
C TYR A 110 -4.36 -6.88 -7.19
N ALA A 111 -3.51 -7.41 -6.33
CA ALA A 111 -3.34 -6.90 -4.98
C ALA A 111 -1.86 -6.65 -4.67
N GLY A 112 -1.62 -5.81 -3.68
CA GLY A 112 -0.30 -5.58 -3.12
C GLY A 112 -0.39 -5.24 -1.64
N VAL A 113 0.72 -5.31 -0.94
CA VAL A 113 0.77 -5.04 0.51
C VAL A 113 1.56 -3.77 0.79
N ARG A 114 0.94 -2.87 1.55
CA ARG A 114 1.57 -1.61 1.99
C ARG A 114 2.32 -1.85 3.29
N PRO A 115 3.61 -1.44 3.40
CA PRO A 115 4.38 -1.50 4.63
C PRO A 115 4.05 -0.29 5.50
N LEU A 116 2.93 -0.32 6.22
CA LEU A 116 2.58 0.75 7.16
C LEU A 116 3.31 0.53 8.48
N VAL A 117 3.87 1.59 9.06
CA VAL A 117 4.43 1.54 10.41
C VAL A 117 3.36 1.99 11.36
N ALA A 118 2.92 1.09 12.20
CA ALA A 118 1.80 1.32 13.09
C ALA A 118 2.25 1.52 14.53
N ALA A 119 1.74 2.59 15.11
CA ALA A 119 1.52 2.67 16.55
C ALA A 119 0.03 2.42 16.91
N ASP A 120 -0.81 2.02 15.93
CA ASP A 120 -2.27 2.08 16.08
C ASP A 120 -2.96 0.75 15.74
N ASN A 121 -4.06 0.46 16.45
CA ASN A 121 -4.84 -0.78 16.32
C ASN A 121 -5.97 -0.68 15.25
N ASP A 122 -5.86 0.20 14.25
CA ASP A 122 -6.84 0.30 13.17
C ASP A 122 -6.79 -0.94 12.26
N PRO A 123 -7.83 -1.81 12.26
CA PRO A 123 -7.84 -3.04 11.49
C PRO A 123 -7.73 -2.83 9.98
N SER A 124 -8.10 -1.63 9.49
CA SER A 124 -8.04 -1.30 8.06
C SER A 124 -6.70 -0.70 7.64
N GLY A 125 -5.91 -0.20 8.58
CA GLY A 125 -4.69 0.55 8.31
C GLY A 125 -4.91 1.89 7.59
N ARG A 126 -6.17 2.35 7.43
CA ARG A 126 -6.49 3.57 6.69
C ARG A 126 -6.09 4.84 7.42
N ASN A 127 -6.16 4.82 8.74
CA ASN A 127 -5.82 5.94 9.61
C ASN A 127 -4.33 5.98 9.97
N ILE A 128 -3.58 4.91 9.64
CA ILE A 128 -2.13 4.87 9.88
C ILE A 128 -1.43 5.88 8.96
N SER A 129 -0.54 6.66 9.52
CA SER A 129 0.27 7.63 8.77
C SER A 129 1.03 6.92 7.63
N ARG A 130 1.01 7.56 6.45
CA ARG A 130 1.81 7.16 5.29
C ARG A 130 3.01 8.07 5.10
N GLY A 131 3.47 8.69 6.19
CA GLY A 131 4.70 9.44 6.22
C GLY A 131 5.93 8.56 5.99
N ILE A 132 7.04 9.17 5.61
CA ILE A 132 8.34 8.50 5.57
C ILE A 132 8.79 8.30 7.01
N VAL A 133 9.22 7.09 7.33
CA VAL A 133 9.76 6.72 8.64
C VAL A 133 11.20 6.27 8.44
N LEU A 134 12.11 6.98 9.09
CA LEU A 134 13.52 6.63 9.19
C LEU A 134 13.81 6.21 10.62
N LEU A 135 14.27 4.99 10.82
CA LEU A 135 14.64 4.43 12.12
C LEU A 135 16.15 4.26 12.16
N ASP A 136 16.81 5.07 12.96
CA ASP A 136 18.23 4.88 13.32
C ASP A 136 18.30 3.89 14.47
N HIS A 137 18.83 2.70 14.19
CA HIS A 137 18.87 1.62 15.15
C HIS A 137 20.05 1.71 16.11
N GLU A 138 21.05 2.58 15.88
CA GLU A 138 22.07 2.88 16.87
C GLU A 138 21.45 3.53 18.11
N VAL A 139 20.66 4.59 17.89
CA VAL A 139 20.01 5.35 18.96
C VAL A 139 18.86 4.57 19.58
N ARG A 140 18.07 3.87 18.74
CA ARG A 140 16.84 3.22 19.16
C ARG A 140 17.06 1.84 19.80
N ASP A 141 18.00 1.05 19.26
CA ASP A 141 18.14 -0.39 19.58
C ASP A 141 19.58 -0.76 19.98
N GLY A 142 20.53 0.19 19.96
CA GLY A 142 21.94 -0.07 20.28
C GLY A 142 22.70 -0.84 19.18
N VAL A 143 22.22 -0.79 17.92
CA VAL A 143 22.82 -1.47 16.78
C VAL A 143 23.43 -0.44 15.81
N PRO A 144 24.73 -0.12 15.95
CA PRO A 144 25.37 0.91 15.15
C PRO A 144 25.44 0.52 13.66
N GLY A 145 25.34 1.52 12.80
CA GLY A 145 25.46 1.34 11.35
C GLY A 145 24.30 0.59 10.70
N PHE A 146 23.15 0.45 11.38
CA PHE A 146 21.94 -0.11 10.78
C PHE A 146 20.80 0.89 10.82
N VAL A 147 20.19 1.13 9.65
CA VAL A 147 19.09 2.10 9.47
C VAL A 147 17.96 1.44 8.69
N THR A 148 16.71 1.61 9.13
CA THR A 148 15.53 1.17 8.37
C THR A 148 14.75 2.37 7.85
N ILE A 149 14.46 2.39 6.54
CA ILE A 149 13.56 3.35 5.93
C ILE A 149 12.33 2.64 5.39
N THR A 150 11.14 3.17 5.70
CA THR A 150 9.86 2.57 5.30
C THR A 150 8.76 3.63 5.21
N GLY A 151 7.55 3.22 4.79
CA GLY A 151 6.43 4.13 4.58
C GLY A 151 6.56 4.95 3.30
N GLY A 152 6.01 6.16 3.34
CA GLY A 152 5.98 7.05 2.17
C GLY A 152 4.97 6.61 1.10
N LYS A 153 5.07 7.27 -0.06
CA LYS A 153 4.27 7.01 -1.26
C LYS A 153 5.21 7.00 -2.47
N LEU A 154 4.77 6.41 -3.59
CA LEU A 154 5.58 6.38 -4.81
C LEU A 154 6.09 7.78 -5.24
N MET A 155 5.27 8.81 -5.12
CA MET A 155 5.65 10.19 -5.45
C MET A 155 6.71 10.80 -4.49
N THR A 156 6.91 10.20 -3.32
CA THR A 156 7.91 10.67 -2.34
C THR A 156 9.26 9.95 -2.45
N TYR A 157 9.48 9.16 -3.51
CA TYR A 157 10.69 8.36 -3.69
C TYR A 157 12.00 9.16 -3.60
N ARG A 158 12.03 10.39 -4.08
CA ARG A 158 13.22 11.26 -3.99
C ARG A 158 13.50 11.71 -2.57
N GLN A 159 12.45 11.97 -1.79
CA GLN A 159 12.57 12.30 -0.36
C GLN A 159 13.06 11.09 0.43
N ILE A 160 12.51 9.90 0.12
CA ILE A 160 12.96 8.63 0.71
C ILE A 160 14.45 8.41 0.42
N GLY A 161 14.88 8.59 -0.83
CA GLY A 161 16.27 8.43 -1.22
C GLY A 161 17.22 9.47 -0.60
N ARG A 162 16.72 10.61 -0.11
CA ARG A 162 17.50 11.66 0.57
C ARG A 162 17.46 11.57 2.08
N ALA A 163 16.57 10.77 2.66
CA ALA A 163 16.37 10.74 4.11
C ALA A 163 17.56 10.19 4.90
N HIS A 164 18.51 9.56 4.22
CA HIS A 164 19.70 8.95 4.82
C HIS A 164 21.02 9.59 4.32
N VAL A 165 20.96 10.77 3.75
CA VAL A 165 22.13 11.55 3.27
C VAL A 165 22.40 12.71 4.21
#